data_ef6964a06213583b0599a70007d15228
#
_entry.id   ef6964a06213583b0599a70007d15228
#
_cell.length_a   1.000
_cell.length_b   1.000
_cell.length_c   1.000
_cell.angle_alpha   90.00
_cell.angle_beta   90.00
_cell.angle_gamma   90.00
#
_symmetry.space_group_name_H-M   'P 1'
#
loop_
_entity.id
_entity.type
_entity.pdbx_description
1 polymer ?
#
loop_
_entity_poly.entity_id
_entity_poly.type
_entity_poly.pdbx_seq_one_letter_code
_entity_poly.pdbx_strand_id
1 'polypeptide(L)'
;MTDKASAPAPALGTGSPPLNEATPSGELSPGADERGILDVRVRAIQHIAEKSALSVKGSVAHNSLLDKISGGGTPSAHVTMVGHSARIRLTIATVWPSPVAKIGRQVRDAVRRDTARLAGVDIRTVDVHIRVLTPTQASDSNSAGSAVRRVQ
;
A
#
# COMPACT_ATOMS: atom_id res chain seq x y z
N MET A 1 52.72 -59.30 -26.67
CA MET A 1 52.41 -60.59 -26.05
C MET A 1 51.17 -60.33 -25.19
N THR A 2 50.06 -60.70 -25.77
CA THR A 2 49.19 -61.78 -25.26
C THR A 2 48.50 -61.42 -23.96
N ASP A 3 47.31 -61.47 -23.71
CA ASP A 3 46.13 -62.18 -24.21
C ASP A 3 44.93 -61.79 -23.38
N LYS A 4 43.85 -61.59 -23.97
CA LYS A 4 42.67 -62.47 -24.00
C LYS A 4 41.62 -62.26 -22.91
N ALA A 5 40.59 -61.76 -23.38
CA ALA A 5 39.19 -62.24 -23.26
C ALA A 5 38.69 -62.61 -21.87
N SER A 6 37.55 -62.05 -21.47
CA SER A 6 36.32 -62.81 -21.45
C SER A 6 35.20 -62.06 -20.80
N ALA A 7 34.15 -61.83 -21.54
CA ALA A 7 32.85 -61.56 -20.95
C ALA A 7 32.25 -62.84 -20.39
N PRO A 8 31.33 -62.73 -19.42
CA PRO A 8 29.92 -62.84 -19.78
C PRO A 8 28.99 -61.93 -18.95
N ALA A 9 27.93 -61.47 -19.56
CA ALA A 9 26.65 -61.16 -18.92
C ALA A 9 25.93 -62.50 -18.62
N PRO A 10 24.82 -62.59 -17.90
CA PRO A 10 23.82 -61.57 -17.56
C PRO A 10 23.28 -61.71 -16.11
N ALA A 11 22.56 -60.76 -15.62
CA ALA A 11 21.54 -60.98 -14.62
C ALA A 11 20.47 -59.86 -14.68
N LEU A 12 19.30 -60.29 -15.03
CA LEU A 12 18.03 -59.65 -14.87
C LEU A 12 17.86 -59.14 -13.44
N GLY A 13 17.67 -57.86 -13.27
CA GLY A 13 17.27 -57.18 -12.04
C GLY A 13 16.14 -56.23 -12.36
N THR A 14 14.95 -56.72 -12.16
CA THR A 14 13.70 -56.01 -12.12
C THR A 14 13.80 -54.86 -11.13
N GLY A 15 13.96 -53.67 -11.61
CA GLY A 15 13.92 -52.43 -10.82
C GLY A 15 12.83 -51.53 -11.38
N SER A 16 11.77 -51.44 -10.64
CA SER A 16 10.63 -50.55 -10.88
C SER A 16 11.08 -49.16 -11.21
N PRO A 17 10.40 -48.45 -12.11
CA PRO A 17 10.67 -47.05 -12.35
C PRO A 17 10.30 -46.23 -11.10
N PRO A 18 11.10 -45.24 -10.70
CA PRO A 18 10.70 -44.36 -9.65
C PRO A 18 9.47 -43.57 -10.09
N LEU A 19 8.50 -43.60 -9.21
CA LEU A 19 7.31 -42.81 -9.30
C LEU A 19 7.68 -41.38 -9.57
N ASN A 20 7.14 -40.88 -10.64
CA ASN A 20 7.01 -39.51 -11.02
C ASN A 20 6.65 -38.63 -9.79
N GLU A 21 7.65 -38.00 -9.21
CA GLU A 21 7.42 -36.84 -8.37
C GLU A 21 6.88 -35.77 -9.29
N ALA A 22 5.56 -35.77 -9.39
CA ALA A 22 4.83 -34.61 -9.85
C ALA A 22 5.13 -33.48 -8.88
N THR A 23 6.13 -32.68 -9.20
CA THR A 23 6.26 -31.32 -8.69
C THR A 23 4.94 -30.63 -9.04
N PRO A 24 4.15 -30.17 -8.07
CA PRO A 24 3.09 -29.26 -8.38
C PRO A 24 3.78 -27.94 -8.72
N SER A 25 4.13 -27.77 -9.98
CA SER A 25 4.31 -26.45 -10.55
C SER A 25 2.95 -25.79 -10.43
N GLY A 26 2.76 -25.09 -9.32
CA GLY A 26 1.70 -24.12 -9.19
C GLY A 26 1.94 -23.04 -10.22
N GLU A 27 1.51 -23.31 -11.43
CA GLU A 27 1.28 -22.28 -12.42
C GLU A 27 0.25 -21.33 -11.81
N LEU A 28 0.77 -20.32 -11.15
CA LEU A 28 0.00 -19.11 -10.84
C LEU A 28 -0.47 -18.57 -12.18
N SER A 29 -1.71 -18.91 -12.51
CA SER A 29 -2.38 -18.39 -13.71
C SER A 29 -2.20 -16.89 -13.78
N PRO A 30 -1.63 -16.33 -14.86
CA PRO A 30 -1.38 -14.89 -15.00
C PRO A 30 -2.63 -14.01 -14.84
N GLY A 31 -3.80 -14.60 -14.98
CA GLY A 31 -5.06 -13.86 -14.87
C GLY A 31 -5.62 -13.65 -13.44
N ALA A 32 -4.95 -14.16 -12.40
CA ALA A 32 -5.39 -13.89 -11.02
C ALA A 32 -4.98 -12.50 -10.56
N ASP A 33 -3.81 -12.02 -11.02
CA ASP A 33 -3.29 -10.70 -10.66
C ASP A 33 -4.00 -9.56 -11.40
N GLU A 34 -4.63 -9.81 -12.54
CA GLU A 34 -5.40 -8.84 -13.30
C GLU A 34 -6.81 -8.61 -12.73
N ARG A 35 -7.31 -9.48 -11.87
CA ARG A 35 -8.68 -9.44 -11.35
C ARG A 35 -8.88 -8.58 -10.10
N GLY A 36 -8.13 -7.50 -9.93
CA GLY A 36 -8.42 -6.48 -8.93
C GLY A 36 -7.69 -6.60 -7.59
N ILE A 37 -6.81 -7.57 -7.38
CA ILE A 37 -6.01 -7.69 -6.15
C ILE A 37 -5.06 -6.50 -6.01
N LEU A 38 -4.52 -6.00 -7.12
CA LEU A 38 -3.65 -4.83 -7.13
C LEU A 38 -4.39 -3.55 -6.73
N ASP A 39 -5.63 -3.37 -7.18
CA ASP A 39 -6.49 -2.25 -6.80
C ASP A 39 -6.82 -2.26 -5.30
N VAL A 40 -7.12 -3.42 -4.73
CA VAL A 40 -7.35 -3.55 -3.29
C VAL A 40 -6.10 -3.19 -2.50
N ARG A 41 -4.92 -3.62 -2.91
CA ARG A 41 -3.65 -3.29 -2.26
C ARG A 41 -3.36 -1.80 -2.33
N VAL A 42 -3.54 -1.16 -3.48
CA VAL A 42 -3.35 0.29 -3.64
C VAL A 42 -4.29 1.07 -2.74
N ARG A 43 -5.58 0.73 -2.70
CA ARG A 43 -6.55 1.36 -1.81
C ARG A 43 -6.21 1.16 -0.32
N ALA A 44 -5.76 -0.02 0.07
CA ALA A 44 -5.32 -0.28 1.43
C ALA A 44 -4.13 0.62 1.81
N ILE A 45 -3.14 0.75 0.92
CA ILE A 45 -2.00 1.65 1.11
C ILE A 45 -2.45 3.11 1.22
N GLN A 46 -3.41 3.55 0.39
CA GLN A 46 -3.98 4.89 0.48
C GLN A 46 -4.62 5.13 1.85
N HIS A 47 -5.48 4.23 2.31
CA HIS A 47 -6.11 4.34 3.63
C HIS A 47 -5.11 4.35 4.78
N ILE A 48 -4.09 3.50 4.73
CA ILE A 48 -3.02 3.50 5.73
C ILE A 48 -2.32 4.85 5.75
N ALA A 49 -1.94 5.39 4.59
CA ALA A 49 -1.26 6.67 4.47
C ALA A 49 -2.11 7.83 5.02
N GLU A 50 -3.41 7.86 4.70
CA GLU A 50 -4.35 8.87 5.19
C GLU A 50 -4.53 8.79 6.71
N LYS A 51 -4.70 7.60 7.26
CA LYS A 51 -4.84 7.39 8.71
C LYS A 51 -3.55 7.74 9.46
N SER A 52 -2.40 7.35 8.94
CA SER A 52 -1.09 7.70 9.51
C SER A 52 -0.86 9.21 9.49
N ALA A 53 -1.32 9.90 8.44
CA ALA A 53 -1.22 11.36 8.37
C ALA A 53 -2.07 12.04 9.46
N LEU A 54 -3.28 11.55 9.74
CA LEU A 54 -4.15 12.09 10.79
C LEU A 54 -3.65 11.82 12.21
N SER A 55 -2.81 10.82 12.41
CA SER A 55 -2.23 10.55 13.74
C SER A 55 -1.20 11.60 14.17
N VAL A 56 -0.70 12.40 13.23
CA VAL A 56 0.29 13.45 13.50
C VAL A 56 -0.40 14.71 14.00
N LYS A 57 0.05 15.21 15.16
CA LYS A 57 -0.45 16.48 15.71
C LYS A 57 -0.26 17.64 14.73
N GLY A 58 -1.35 18.38 14.49
CA GLY A 58 -1.39 19.50 13.56
C GLY A 58 -1.87 19.17 12.16
N SER A 59 -2.01 17.88 11.83
CA SER A 59 -2.76 17.46 10.65
C SER A 59 -4.24 17.39 10.99
N VAL A 60 -5.08 18.03 10.18
CA VAL A 60 -6.53 18.07 10.40
C VAL A 60 -7.26 17.49 9.18
N ALA A 61 -8.38 16.84 9.46
CA ALA A 61 -9.31 16.46 8.40
C ALA A 61 -10.08 17.70 7.96
N HIS A 62 -10.12 17.96 6.67
CA HIS A 62 -10.89 19.06 6.09
C HIS A 62 -11.62 18.57 4.84
N ASN A 63 -12.92 18.73 4.84
CA ASN A 63 -13.78 18.44 3.71
C ASN A 63 -14.66 19.65 3.44
N SER A 64 -14.32 20.44 2.43
CA SER A 64 -15.22 21.49 1.98
C SER A 64 -16.41 20.89 1.22
N LEU A 65 -17.49 21.64 1.07
CA LEU A 65 -18.66 21.20 0.28
C LEU A 65 -18.27 20.91 -1.17
N LEU A 66 -17.33 21.69 -1.72
CA LEU A 66 -16.79 21.48 -3.06
C LEU A 66 -15.92 20.20 -3.13
N ASP A 67 -15.16 19.93 -2.08
CA ASP A 67 -14.34 18.72 -1.97
C ASP A 67 -15.21 17.45 -1.92
N LYS A 68 -16.41 17.51 -1.35
CA LYS A 68 -17.37 16.39 -1.35
C LYS A 68 -17.89 16.04 -2.74
N ILE A 69 -18.03 17.03 -3.62
CA ILE A 69 -18.47 16.83 -5.00
C ILE A 69 -17.32 16.32 -5.87
N SER A 70 -16.11 16.78 -5.63
CA SER A 70 -14.90 16.45 -6.41
C SER A 70 -14.06 15.31 -5.82
N GLY A 71 -14.43 14.75 -4.66
CA GLY A 71 -13.67 13.71 -3.97
C GLY A 71 -12.34 14.19 -3.36
N GLY A 72 -12.19 15.51 -3.14
CA GLY A 72 -10.93 16.18 -2.79
C GLY A 72 -10.69 16.46 -1.31
N GLY A 73 -11.37 15.78 -0.38
CA GLY A 73 -11.15 15.95 1.07
C GLY A 73 -9.71 15.70 1.49
N THR A 74 -9.29 16.28 2.62
CA THR A 74 -7.96 16.05 3.22
C THR A 74 -8.08 15.32 4.56
N PRO A 75 -7.15 14.38 4.84
CA PRO A 75 -6.04 13.93 4.00
C PRO A 75 -6.50 13.12 2.80
N SER A 76 -5.80 13.26 1.69
CA SER A 76 -5.99 12.41 0.52
C SER A 76 -4.63 11.86 0.06
N ALA A 77 -4.59 10.57 -0.22
CA ALA A 77 -3.40 9.89 -0.68
C ALA A 77 -3.58 9.37 -2.11
N HIS A 78 -2.58 9.60 -2.94
CA HIS A 78 -2.46 8.97 -4.24
C HIS A 78 -1.24 8.08 -4.26
N VAL A 79 -1.42 6.81 -4.58
CA VAL A 79 -0.37 5.80 -4.56
C VAL A 79 -0.14 5.28 -5.97
N THR A 80 1.12 5.27 -6.38
CA THR A 80 1.56 4.66 -7.63
C THR A 80 2.50 3.50 -7.29
N MET A 81 2.17 2.30 -7.76
CA MET A 81 2.99 1.11 -7.61
C MET A 81 3.90 0.92 -8.82
N VAL A 82 5.16 0.57 -8.56
CA VAL A 82 6.13 0.16 -9.59
C VAL A 82 6.81 -1.11 -9.07
N GLY A 83 6.35 -2.26 -9.53
CA GLY A 83 6.75 -3.55 -8.99
C GLY A 83 6.38 -3.66 -7.50
N HIS A 84 7.36 -3.95 -6.65
CA HIS A 84 7.19 -4.04 -5.20
C HIS A 84 7.40 -2.71 -4.45
N SER A 85 7.61 -1.63 -5.17
CA SER A 85 7.85 -0.31 -4.58
C SER A 85 6.67 0.62 -4.81
N ALA A 86 6.36 1.45 -3.81
CA ALA A 86 5.31 2.45 -3.88
C ALA A 86 5.87 3.87 -3.83
N ARG A 87 5.26 4.76 -4.59
CA ARG A 87 5.39 6.21 -4.46
C ARG A 87 4.07 6.76 -3.97
N ILE A 88 4.12 7.54 -2.89
CA ILE A 88 2.93 8.11 -2.25
C ILE A 88 2.97 9.62 -2.41
N ARG A 89 1.90 10.19 -2.94
CA ARG A 89 1.64 11.63 -2.91
C ARG A 89 0.49 11.88 -1.96
N LEU A 90 0.73 12.65 -0.92
CA LEU A 90 -0.21 12.90 0.16
C LEU A 90 -0.52 14.39 0.25
N THR A 91 -1.80 14.73 0.34
CA THR A 91 -2.25 16.09 0.64
C THR A 91 -2.87 16.12 2.02
N ILE A 92 -2.38 17.00 2.90
CA ILE A 92 -2.91 17.21 4.25
C ILE A 92 -3.34 18.66 4.43
N ALA A 93 -4.16 18.91 5.45
CA ALA A 93 -4.49 20.25 5.89
C ALA A 93 -3.91 20.52 7.29
N THR A 94 -3.53 21.77 7.54
CA THR A 94 -3.11 22.27 8.86
C THR A 94 -3.70 23.65 9.09
N VAL A 95 -3.97 24.00 10.34
CA VAL A 95 -4.56 25.31 10.69
C VAL A 95 -3.45 26.29 11.06
N TRP A 96 -3.53 27.51 10.55
CA TRP A 96 -2.63 28.59 10.92
C TRP A 96 -2.93 29.12 12.34
N PRO A 97 -1.93 29.46 13.17
CA PRO A 97 -0.49 29.31 12.96
C PRO A 97 0.02 27.91 13.35
N SER A 98 0.84 27.30 12.51
CA SER A 98 1.40 25.97 12.72
C SER A 98 2.82 25.85 12.18
N PRO A 99 3.68 25.05 12.80
CA PRO A 99 5.04 24.78 12.31
C PRO A 99 5.01 23.80 11.12
N VAL A 100 4.58 24.29 9.95
CA VAL A 100 4.30 23.51 8.73
C VAL A 100 5.45 22.56 8.34
N ALA A 101 6.69 23.06 8.40
CA ALA A 101 7.87 22.26 8.05
C ALA A 101 8.08 21.07 9.01
N LYS A 102 7.79 21.24 10.30
CA LYS A 102 7.87 20.19 11.30
C LYS A 102 6.78 19.16 11.08
N ILE A 103 5.54 19.61 10.86
CA ILE A 103 4.39 18.74 10.59
C ILE A 103 4.66 17.91 9.32
N GLY A 104 5.13 18.53 8.23
CA GLY A 104 5.43 17.84 6.99
C GLY A 104 6.46 16.72 7.14
N ARG A 105 7.53 16.98 7.93
CA ARG A 105 8.52 15.92 8.23
C ARG A 105 7.92 14.78 9.05
N GLN A 106 7.18 15.10 10.11
CA GLN A 106 6.54 14.09 10.96
C GLN A 106 5.53 13.24 10.18
N VAL A 107 4.72 13.85 9.32
CA VAL A 107 3.78 13.13 8.46
C VAL A 107 4.51 12.21 7.48
N ARG A 108 5.57 12.70 6.83
CA ARG A 108 6.36 11.87 5.91
C ARG A 108 6.93 10.65 6.61
N ASP A 109 7.51 10.83 7.80
CA ASP A 109 8.13 9.75 8.56
C ASP A 109 7.10 8.76 9.08
N ALA A 110 5.95 9.24 9.56
CA ALA A 110 4.85 8.40 10.03
C ALA A 110 4.28 7.56 8.87
N VAL A 111 3.93 8.19 7.76
CA VAL A 111 3.38 7.51 6.58
C VAL A 111 4.36 6.48 6.04
N ARG A 112 5.64 6.82 5.90
CA ARG A 112 6.66 5.88 5.42
C ARG A 112 6.75 4.66 6.32
N ARG A 113 6.88 4.86 7.62
CA ARG A 113 7.01 3.78 8.62
C ARG A 113 5.79 2.90 8.69
N ASP A 114 4.61 3.50 8.82
CA ASP A 114 3.37 2.76 9.02
C ASP A 114 2.95 2.01 7.75
N THR A 115 3.11 2.64 6.58
CA THR A 115 2.79 1.98 5.31
C THR A 115 3.73 0.82 5.03
N ALA A 116 5.05 1.00 5.22
CA ALA A 116 6.00 -0.09 5.06
C ALA A 116 5.71 -1.26 6.01
N ARG A 117 5.37 -0.95 7.27
CA ARG A 117 5.07 -1.97 8.29
C ARG A 117 3.78 -2.71 8.03
N LEU A 118 2.69 -2.00 7.66
CA LEU A 118 1.35 -2.58 7.56
C LEU A 118 1.06 -3.16 6.18
N ALA A 119 1.57 -2.56 5.12
CA ALA A 119 1.35 -3.03 3.76
C ALA A 119 2.47 -3.97 3.26
N GLY A 120 3.62 -4.03 3.94
CA GLY A 120 4.75 -4.86 3.52
C GLY A 120 5.36 -4.43 2.18
N VAL A 121 5.21 -3.15 1.80
CA VAL A 121 5.65 -2.58 0.52
C VAL A 121 6.83 -1.64 0.77
N ASP A 122 7.82 -1.68 -0.13
CA ASP A 122 8.92 -0.72 -0.09
C ASP A 122 8.45 0.68 -0.52
N ILE A 123 8.63 1.67 0.36
CA ILE A 123 8.20 3.04 0.09
C ILE A 123 9.39 3.85 -0.40
N ARG A 124 9.45 4.11 -1.71
CA ARG A 124 10.54 4.88 -2.32
C ARG A 124 10.45 6.36 -2.02
N THR A 125 9.25 6.93 -2.15
CA THR A 125 9.06 8.38 -2.04
C THR A 125 7.72 8.69 -1.39
N VAL A 126 7.73 9.65 -0.46
CA VAL A 126 6.51 10.24 0.11
C VAL A 126 6.58 11.74 -0.12
N ASP A 127 5.74 12.23 -1.02
CA ASP A 127 5.58 13.65 -1.33
C ASP A 127 4.40 14.19 -0.51
N VAL A 128 4.66 15.18 0.36
CA VAL A 128 3.62 15.76 1.22
C VAL A 128 3.32 17.17 0.78
N HIS A 129 2.09 17.40 0.36
CA HIS A 129 1.52 18.71 0.05
C HIS A 129 0.70 19.20 1.25
N ILE A 130 0.97 20.40 1.73
CA ILE A 130 0.31 20.94 2.91
C ILE A 130 -0.55 22.15 2.52
N ARG A 131 -1.86 22.04 2.76
CA ARG A 131 -2.81 23.15 2.65
C ARG A 131 -2.94 23.82 4.00
N VAL A 132 -2.65 25.11 4.06
CA VAL A 132 -2.80 25.87 5.29
C VAL A 132 -4.18 26.50 5.30
N LEU A 133 -4.96 26.21 6.32
CA LEU A 133 -6.30 26.71 6.53
C LEU A 133 -6.26 27.86 7.52
N THR A 134 -7.13 28.84 7.32
CA THR A 134 -7.44 29.84 8.37
C THR A 134 -8.32 29.21 9.44
N PRO A 135 -8.33 29.73 10.67
CA PRO A 135 -9.21 29.21 11.73
C PRO A 135 -10.71 29.16 11.33
N THR A 136 -11.16 30.14 10.55
CA THR A 136 -12.53 30.20 10.04
C THR A 136 -12.85 29.04 9.11
N GLN A 137 -11.96 28.73 8.17
CA GLN A 137 -12.11 27.59 7.24
C GLN A 137 -12.10 26.23 7.95
N ALA A 138 -11.35 26.14 9.05
CA ALA A 138 -11.30 24.93 9.87
C ALA A 138 -12.62 24.71 10.65
N SER A 139 -13.28 25.80 11.05
CA SER A 139 -14.57 25.74 11.77
C SER A 139 -15.72 25.33 10.86
N ASP A 140 -15.74 25.80 9.62
CA ASP A 140 -16.80 25.48 8.63
C ASP A 140 -16.88 23.99 8.28
N SER A 141 -15.75 23.31 8.32
CA SER A 141 -15.70 21.85 8.07
C SER A 141 -16.29 21.02 9.21
N ASN A 142 -16.27 21.53 10.43
CA ASN A 142 -16.76 20.82 11.62
C ASN A 142 -18.27 21.00 11.84
N SER A 143 -18.86 22.11 11.37
CA SER A 143 -20.28 22.39 11.51
C SER A 143 -21.16 21.55 10.55
N ALA A 144 -20.65 21.13 9.42
CA ALA A 144 -21.36 20.29 8.46
C ALA A 144 -21.57 18.83 8.91
N GLY A 145 -20.86 18.37 9.95
CA GLY A 145 -20.99 17.04 10.52
C GLY A 145 -22.04 16.91 11.65
N SER A 146 -22.42 18.05 12.25
CA SER A 146 -23.28 18.08 13.44
C SER A 146 -24.78 18.26 13.15
N ALA A 147 -25.18 18.48 11.90
CA ALA A 147 -26.56 18.80 11.55
C ALA A 147 -27.49 17.61 11.34
N VAL A 148 -27.06 16.37 11.57
CA VAL A 148 -27.89 15.17 11.38
C VAL A 148 -28.01 14.38 12.67
N ARG A 149 -28.47 15.01 13.73
CA ARG A 149 -29.11 14.31 14.87
C ARG A 149 -30.03 15.26 15.65
N ARG A 150 -31.14 15.59 15.04
CA ARG A 150 -32.36 15.88 15.81
C ARG A 150 -33.43 14.99 15.24
N VAL A 151 -33.56 13.81 15.84
CA VAL A 151 -34.79 13.03 15.79
C VAL A 151 -35.62 13.53 16.96
N GLN A 152 -36.77 14.09 16.63
CA GLN A 152 -37.87 14.21 17.58
C GLN A 152 -38.48 12.84 17.79
#